data_8113af88e7864cacc9ab661253483c24
#
_entry.id   8113af88e7864cacc9ab661253483c24
#
_cell.length_a   1.000
_cell.length_b   1.000
_cell.length_c   1.000
_cell.angle_alpha   90.00
_cell.angle_beta   90.00
_cell.angle_gamma   90.00
#
_symmetry.space_group_name_H-M   'P 1'
#
loop_
_entity.id
_entity.type
_entity.pdbx_description
1 polymer ?
#
loop_
_entity_poly.entity_id
_entity_poly.type
_entity_poly.pdbx_seq_one_letter_code
_entity_poly.pdbx_strand_id
1 'polypeptide(L)'
;MLPDIAQADITLLNRNNSVPMLDGLELQVGGFLRPQYRNKMGSADDGTYMQRGYDSGSLVHTSINYYLNDNISVLWYYEVSFDIFNELGSSSHYDHHKDTTYIRKNYYGISSQTFGTLTFGQQNSVYYSVIGAKTDLWDNDEHGQASGNGVNGNFDGSFRAKQLLKYVVDAGPVTLSTSWDAPMDDYYVESDNVRYQRQTGGALGIDYHVTKDVTLSAAYSYTRAYIINRTPVGNGEDTVGYNQQLTGVAAQWKPNNWTLAGSTGLFHDFIPLRQGRIPAKYFAGQARGWEYLAAYRWPLNRRFISAVKPYVAGDGMRWDNYHAIHSYLGIATELPYGFQIDYEHTFSNTTDNQPDENWVRLWYRF
;
A
#
# COMPACT_ATOMS: atom_id res chain seq x y z
N MET A 1 -4.91 0.12 -7.84
CA MET A 1 -4.31 -0.45 -9.06
C MET A 1 -3.89 0.69 -9.94
N LEU A 2 -2.61 0.81 -10.29
CA LEU A 2 -2.19 1.71 -11.37
C LEU A 2 -2.92 1.25 -12.64
N PRO A 3 -3.81 2.03 -13.23
CA PRO A 3 -4.39 1.65 -14.49
C PRO A 3 -3.40 1.96 -15.60
N ASP A 4 -3.32 1.05 -16.54
CA ASP A 4 -3.00 1.26 -17.94
C ASP A 4 -1.55 1.13 -18.44
N ILE A 5 -0.62 0.52 -17.70
CA ILE A 5 0.38 -0.30 -18.37
C ILE A 5 0.35 -1.67 -17.68
N ALA A 6 -0.76 -2.34 -17.79
CA ALA A 6 -0.81 -3.75 -17.58
C ALA A 6 -0.12 -4.41 -18.80
N GLN A 7 1.18 -4.63 -18.71
CA GLN A 7 1.67 -5.82 -19.34
C GLN A 7 0.97 -6.93 -18.56
N ALA A 8 0.10 -7.68 -19.21
CA ALA A 8 -0.63 -8.75 -18.59
C ALA A 8 0.38 -9.73 -17.99
N ASP A 9 0.10 -10.22 -16.79
CA ASP A 9 0.87 -11.30 -16.20
C ASP A 9 1.11 -12.41 -17.23
N ILE A 10 2.28 -13.01 -17.18
CA ILE A 10 2.64 -14.11 -18.07
C ILE A 10 1.82 -15.34 -17.65
N THR A 11 0.90 -15.76 -18.49
CA THR A 11 0.15 -17.00 -18.27
C THR A 11 1.02 -18.18 -18.63
N LEU A 12 1.47 -18.93 -17.63
CA LEU A 12 2.27 -20.14 -17.79
C LEU A 12 1.41 -21.39 -18.06
N LEU A 13 0.23 -21.45 -17.43
CA LEU A 13 -0.78 -22.48 -17.64
C LEU A 13 -2.14 -21.82 -17.80
N ASN A 14 -2.85 -22.22 -18.85
CA ASN A 14 -4.23 -21.80 -19.08
C ASN A 14 -5.21 -22.77 -18.43
N ARG A 15 -6.37 -22.27 -18.02
CA ARG A 15 -7.48 -23.05 -17.49
C ARG A 15 -7.82 -24.29 -18.30
N ASN A 16 -7.87 -24.16 -19.63
CA ASN A 16 -8.15 -25.26 -20.55
C ASN A 16 -6.83 -25.91 -20.99
N ASN A 17 -6.34 -26.86 -20.24
CA ASN A 17 -5.09 -27.54 -20.54
C ASN A 17 -5.33 -28.87 -21.24
N SER A 18 -4.49 -29.17 -22.24
CA SER A 18 -4.55 -30.46 -22.96
C SER A 18 -4.12 -31.66 -22.11
N VAL A 19 -3.43 -31.41 -20.98
CA VAL A 19 -3.06 -32.45 -20.00
C VAL A 19 -4.21 -32.59 -19.02
N PRO A 20 -4.94 -33.71 -18.95
CA PRO A 20 -6.13 -33.84 -18.10
C PRO A 20 -5.90 -33.56 -16.60
N MET A 21 -4.70 -33.83 -16.09
CA MET A 21 -4.37 -33.58 -14.70
C MET A 21 -4.19 -32.08 -14.38
N LEU A 22 -3.98 -31.23 -15.41
CA LEU A 22 -3.81 -29.79 -15.31
C LEU A 22 -5.05 -29.02 -15.80
N ASP A 23 -6.08 -29.73 -16.24
CA ASP A 23 -7.34 -29.11 -16.67
C ASP A 23 -8.01 -28.41 -15.47
N GLY A 24 -8.48 -27.20 -15.69
CA GLY A 24 -9.00 -26.32 -14.65
C GLY A 24 -7.93 -25.53 -13.89
N LEU A 25 -6.61 -25.77 -14.11
CA LEU A 25 -5.53 -25.05 -13.45
C LEU A 25 -5.06 -23.88 -14.31
N GLU A 26 -5.04 -22.68 -13.72
CA GLU A 26 -4.45 -21.48 -14.29
C GLU A 26 -3.28 -21.02 -13.41
N LEU A 27 -2.13 -20.76 -14.04
CA LEU A 27 -0.92 -20.24 -13.37
C LEU A 27 -0.46 -18.99 -14.10
N GLN A 28 -0.35 -17.90 -13.36
CA GLN A 28 0.15 -16.62 -13.85
C GLN A 28 1.32 -16.15 -12.99
N VAL A 29 2.29 -15.52 -13.63
CA VAL A 29 3.45 -14.89 -12.99
C VAL A 29 3.59 -13.48 -13.55
N GLY A 30 3.81 -12.52 -12.67
CA GLY A 30 4.04 -11.14 -13.05
C GLY A 30 4.91 -10.43 -12.03
N GLY A 31 5.21 -9.17 -12.31
CA GLY A 31 6.00 -8.39 -11.41
C GLY A 31 6.56 -7.13 -12.04
N PHE A 32 7.45 -6.50 -11.31
CA PHE A 32 8.21 -5.37 -11.84
C PHE A 32 9.56 -5.22 -11.13
N LEU A 33 10.51 -4.62 -11.84
CA LEU A 33 11.73 -4.07 -11.30
C LEU A 33 11.57 -2.56 -11.21
N ARG A 34 12.01 -1.96 -10.08
CA ARG A 34 11.80 -0.53 -9.82
C ARG A 34 13.00 0.13 -9.13
N PRO A 35 14.17 0.12 -9.75
CA PRO A 35 15.29 0.91 -9.26
C PRO A 35 14.98 2.40 -9.34
N GLN A 36 15.40 3.15 -8.31
CA GLN A 36 15.19 4.59 -8.25
C GLN A 36 16.38 5.30 -7.66
N TYR A 37 16.43 6.61 -7.92
CA TYR A 37 17.41 7.53 -7.37
C TYR A 37 16.66 8.66 -6.66
N ARG A 38 17.08 8.96 -5.44
CA ARG A 38 16.54 10.06 -4.63
C ARG A 38 17.64 11.06 -4.31
N ASN A 39 17.31 12.35 -4.42
CA ASN A 39 18.14 13.45 -3.99
C ASN A 39 17.32 14.33 -3.04
N LYS A 40 17.76 14.46 -1.77
CA LYS A 40 17.22 15.41 -0.81
C LYS A 40 17.84 16.78 -1.05
N MET A 41 17.01 17.81 -1.18
CA MET A 41 17.44 19.19 -1.39
C MET A 41 17.61 19.89 -0.04
N GLY A 42 18.77 20.49 0.16
CA GLY A 42 19.09 21.21 1.39
C GLY A 42 20.04 20.47 2.30
N SER A 43 20.65 21.22 3.20
CA SER A 43 21.51 20.69 4.25
C SER A 43 20.58 20.12 5.33
N ALA A 44 20.54 18.82 5.44
CA ALA A 44 20.07 18.26 6.69
C ALA A 44 21.03 18.71 7.81
N ASP A 45 20.51 19.16 8.93
CA ASP A 45 21.32 19.57 10.09
C ASP A 45 22.24 18.43 10.61
N ASP A 46 22.02 17.20 10.14
CA ASP A 46 22.78 15.99 10.45
C ASP A 46 23.89 15.66 9.41
N GLY A 47 24.08 16.49 8.39
CA GLY A 47 25.12 16.30 7.36
C GLY A 47 24.88 15.11 6.42
N THR A 48 23.77 14.41 6.51
CA THR A 48 23.44 13.29 5.61
C THR A 48 22.88 13.78 4.28
N TYR A 49 23.77 14.08 3.36
CA TYR A 49 23.44 14.31 1.96
C TYR A 49 23.11 12.97 1.31
N MET A 50 21.83 12.60 1.27
CA MET A 50 21.44 11.33 0.64
C MET A 50 21.24 11.52 -0.87
N GLN A 51 22.31 11.35 -1.62
CA GLN A 51 22.25 11.01 -3.04
C GLN A 51 22.45 9.51 -3.18
N ARG A 52 21.39 8.72 -3.30
CA ARG A 52 21.53 7.28 -3.45
C ARG A 52 20.55 6.71 -4.46
N GLY A 53 21.07 5.78 -5.27
CA GLY A 53 20.26 4.80 -5.95
C GLY A 53 19.84 3.71 -4.97
N TYR A 54 18.61 3.27 -5.03
CA TYR A 54 18.10 2.15 -4.26
C TYR A 54 16.88 1.51 -4.97
N ASP A 55 16.53 0.33 -4.52
CA ASP A 55 15.33 -0.34 -5.02
C ASP A 55 14.09 0.18 -4.28
N SER A 56 13.06 0.52 -5.02
CA SER A 56 11.77 0.94 -4.50
C SER A 56 10.78 -0.22 -4.37
N GLY A 57 11.25 -1.38 -3.99
CA GLY A 57 10.44 -2.57 -3.77
C GLY A 57 10.08 -3.32 -5.03
N SER A 58 11.08 -3.65 -5.86
CA SER A 58 10.94 -4.65 -6.92
C SER A 58 10.24 -5.89 -6.39
N LEU A 59 9.36 -6.47 -7.18
CA LEU A 59 8.56 -7.61 -6.74
C LEU A 59 8.28 -8.61 -7.87
N VAL A 60 8.01 -9.83 -7.43
CA VAL A 60 7.44 -10.91 -8.26
C VAL A 60 6.20 -11.44 -7.56
N HIS A 61 5.17 -11.73 -8.31
CA HIS A 61 4.00 -12.41 -7.81
C HIS A 61 3.62 -13.62 -8.65
N THR A 62 2.94 -14.55 -8.01
CA THR A 62 2.36 -15.74 -8.63
C THR A 62 0.91 -15.84 -8.22
N SER A 63 0.05 -16.10 -9.19
CA SER A 63 -1.38 -16.36 -9.00
C SER A 63 -1.70 -17.75 -9.52
N ILE A 64 -2.32 -18.58 -8.68
CA ILE A 64 -2.81 -19.90 -9.03
C ILE A 64 -4.31 -19.91 -8.80
N ASN A 65 -5.06 -20.30 -9.83
CA ASN A 65 -6.50 -20.54 -9.77
C ASN A 65 -6.80 -21.95 -10.21
N TYR A 66 -7.55 -22.69 -9.41
CA TYR A 66 -8.08 -24.00 -9.81
C TYR A 66 -9.60 -23.91 -9.89
N TYR A 67 -10.12 -24.04 -11.09
CA TYR A 67 -11.54 -23.94 -11.40
C TYR A 67 -12.24 -25.27 -11.14
N LEU A 68 -13.06 -25.33 -10.10
CA LEU A 68 -13.91 -26.49 -9.81
C LEU A 68 -15.06 -26.63 -10.81
N ASN A 69 -15.54 -25.49 -11.30
CA ASN A 69 -16.54 -25.34 -12.36
C ASN A 69 -16.51 -23.90 -12.89
N ASP A 70 -17.45 -23.52 -13.75
CA ASP A 70 -17.49 -22.19 -14.34
C ASP A 70 -17.78 -21.06 -13.33
N ASN A 71 -18.37 -21.38 -12.17
CA ASN A 71 -18.74 -20.42 -11.15
C ASN A 71 -17.77 -20.38 -9.96
N ILE A 72 -17.07 -21.48 -9.67
CA ILE A 72 -16.30 -21.61 -8.42
C ILE A 72 -14.85 -21.96 -8.73
N SER A 73 -13.92 -21.21 -8.15
CA SER A 73 -12.49 -21.52 -8.15
C SER A 73 -11.88 -21.42 -6.75
N VAL A 74 -10.83 -22.19 -6.54
CA VAL A 74 -9.92 -22.04 -5.41
C VAL A 74 -8.72 -21.25 -5.88
N LEU A 75 -8.25 -20.30 -5.09
CA LEU A 75 -7.15 -19.42 -5.45
C LEU A 75 -6.03 -19.42 -4.40
N TRP A 76 -4.81 -19.22 -4.87
CA TRP A 76 -3.66 -18.86 -4.07
C TRP A 76 -2.89 -17.75 -4.75
N TYR A 77 -2.49 -16.74 -3.97
CA TYR A 77 -1.69 -15.61 -4.43
C TYR A 77 -0.47 -15.43 -3.53
N TYR A 78 0.68 -15.29 -4.15
CA TYR A 78 1.95 -15.08 -3.46
C TYR A 78 2.70 -13.90 -4.11
N GLU A 79 3.13 -12.95 -3.29
CA GLU A 79 3.90 -11.78 -3.72
C GLU A 79 5.07 -11.55 -2.78
N VAL A 80 6.26 -11.52 -3.36
CA VAL A 80 7.51 -11.25 -2.67
C VAL A 80 8.19 -10.02 -3.26
N SER A 81 8.63 -9.13 -2.39
CA SER A 81 9.50 -8.01 -2.76
C SER A 81 10.95 -8.36 -2.45
N PHE A 82 11.85 -7.80 -3.24
CA PHE A 82 13.29 -7.96 -3.08
C PHE A 82 14.00 -6.65 -3.43
N ASP A 83 15.24 -6.50 -2.96
CA ASP A 83 16.10 -5.36 -3.26
C ASP A 83 17.12 -5.77 -4.33
N ILE A 84 16.90 -5.30 -5.57
CA ILE A 84 17.73 -5.66 -6.72
C ILE A 84 19.18 -5.19 -6.56
N PHE A 85 19.44 -4.04 -5.91
CA PHE A 85 20.80 -3.55 -5.71
C PHE A 85 21.56 -4.40 -4.72
N ASN A 86 20.88 -4.86 -3.66
CA ASN A 86 21.48 -5.75 -2.68
C ASN A 86 21.76 -7.13 -3.29
N GLU A 87 20.83 -7.68 -4.08
CA GLU A 87 21.02 -8.95 -4.79
C GLU A 87 22.20 -8.89 -5.79
N LEU A 88 22.44 -7.72 -6.38
CA LEU A 88 23.57 -7.50 -7.27
C LEU A 88 24.89 -7.14 -6.54
N GLY A 89 24.91 -7.19 -5.20
CA GLY A 89 26.09 -6.88 -4.39
C GLY A 89 26.45 -5.39 -4.34
N SER A 90 25.51 -4.51 -4.66
CA SER A 90 25.65 -3.06 -4.53
C SER A 90 25.09 -2.59 -3.19
N SER A 91 25.59 -1.44 -2.68
CA SER A 91 24.99 -0.84 -1.49
C SER A 91 23.53 -0.47 -1.77
N SER A 92 22.63 -0.86 -0.87
CA SER A 92 21.20 -0.70 -1.03
C SER A 92 20.62 0.26 0.00
N HIS A 93 19.37 0.67 -0.21
CA HIS A 93 18.59 1.41 0.77
C HIS A 93 18.41 0.61 2.08
N TYR A 94 18.41 -0.71 1.99
CA TYR A 94 18.20 -1.64 3.08
C TYR A 94 19.50 -2.22 3.66
N ASP A 95 20.65 -1.58 3.44
CA ASP A 95 21.98 -2.05 3.93
C ASP A 95 22.02 -2.35 5.43
N HIS A 96 21.09 -1.80 6.20
CA HIS A 96 20.96 -2.06 7.63
C HIS A 96 20.06 -3.25 7.96
N HIS A 97 19.37 -3.82 6.97
CA HIS A 97 18.53 -5.00 7.13
C HIS A 97 19.21 -6.21 6.49
N LYS A 98 19.28 -7.30 7.23
CA LYS A 98 19.85 -8.56 6.74
C LYS A 98 18.96 -9.25 5.70
N ASP A 99 17.68 -8.89 5.68
CA ASP A 99 16.70 -9.51 4.82
C ASP A 99 16.55 -8.69 3.54
N THR A 100 17.01 -9.24 2.44
CA THR A 100 16.91 -8.67 1.09
C THR A 100 15.55 -8.90 0.45
N THR A 101 14.75 -9.79 1.04
CA THR A 101 13.43 -10.18 0.55
C THR A 101 12.40 -10.13 1.67
N TYR A 102 11.16 -9.77 1.34
CA TYR A 102 10.04 -9.88 2.27
C TYR A 102 8.75 -10.24 1.56
N ILE A 103 7.92 -11.07 2.25
CA ILE A 103 6.61 -11.46 1.76
C ILE A 103 5.66 -10.27 1.90
N ARG A 104 5.14 -9.78 0.77
CA ARG A 104 4.14 -8.70 0.74
C ARG A 104 2.73 -9.24 0.89
N LYS A 105 2.44 -10.32 0.16
CA LYS A 105 1.12 -10.98 0.22
C LYS A 105 1.30 -12.48 0.11
N ASN A 106 0.50 -13.20 0.88
CA ASN A 106 0.39 -14.65 0.81
C ASN A 106 -0.99 -15.05 1.36
N TYR A 107 -1.90 -15.30 0.46
CA TYR A 107 -3.27 -15.65 0.83
C TYR A 107 -3.87 -16.67 -0.13
N TYR A 108 -4.84 -17.38 0.37
CA TYR A 108 -5.64 -18.36 -0.38
C TYR A 108 -7.12 -18.15 -0.11
N GLY A 109 -7.96 -18.71 -0.97
CA GLY A 109 -9.39 -18.56 -0.79
C GLY A 109 -10.22 -19.27 -1.84
N ILE A 110 -11.50 -18.94 -1.81
CA ILE A 110 -12.51 -19.43 -2.75
C ILE A 110 -13.17 -18.22 -3.39
N SER A 111 -13.29 -18.25 -4.69
CA SER A 111 -14.00 -17.25 -5.48
C SER A 111 -15.20 -17.85 -6.16
N SER A 112 -16.31 -17.13 -6.13
CA SER A 112 -17.52 -17.45 -6.88
C SER A 112 -17.99 -16.22 -7.63
N GLN A 113 -18.34 -16.40 -8.92
CA GLN A 113 -18.91 -15.30 -9.72
C GLN A 113 -20.24 -14.80 -9.15
N THR A 114 -20.96 -15.64 -8.43
CA THR A 114 -22.28 -15.30 -7.86
C THR A 114 -22.18 -14.78 -6.43
N PHE A 115 -21.31 -15.39 -5.61
CA PHE A 115 -21.26 -15.14 -4.17
C PHE A 115 -20.05 -14.33 -3.72
N GLY A 116 -19.20 -13.89 -4.66
CA GLY A 116 -18.00 -13.12 -4.34
C GLY A 116 -16.82 -13.99 -3.90
N THR A 117 -15.83 -13.37 -3.28
CA THR A 117 -14.53 -13.98 -2.96
C THR A 117 -14.25 -13.92 -1.48
N LEU A 118 -13.95 -15.06 -0.88
CA LEU A 118 -13.50 -15.21 0.52
C LEU A 118 -12.04 -15.62 0.52
N THR A 119 -11.18 -14.86 1.19
CA THR A 119 -9.73 -15.10 1.27
C THR A 119 -9.23 -15.06 2.70
N PHE A 120 -8.16 -15.81 2.98
CA PHE A 120 -7.46 -15.78 4.25
C PHE A 120 -5.95 -15.74 4.04
N GLY A 121 -5.26 -14.90 4.82
CA GLY A 121 -3.80 -14.77 4.79
C GLY A 121 -3.33 -13.32 4.86
N GLN A 122 -2.07 -13.08 4.44
CA GLN A 122 -1.53 -11.72 4.34
C GLN A 122 -1.96 -11.09 3.02
N GLN A 123 -2.73 -10.03 3.10
CA GLN A 123 -3.31 -9.36 1.93
C GLN A 123 -3.66 -7.90 2.24
N ASN A 124 -3.98 -7.13 1.21
CA ASN A 124 -4.42 -5.74 1.39
C ASN A 124 -5.67 -5.68 2.27
N SER A 125 -5.62 -4.83 3.30
CA SER A 125 -6.75 -4.56 4.18
C SER A 125 -7.93 -3.96 3.41
N VAL A 126 -9.11 -3.99 4.01
CA VAL A 126 -10.30 -3.35 3.44
C VAL A 126 -10.10 -1.83 3.37
N TYR A 127 -9.58 -1.22 4.46
CA TYR A 127 -9.35 0.22 4.47
C TYR A 127 -8.42 0.68 3.34
N TYR A 128 -7.27 0.01 3.18
CA TYR A 128 -6.35 0.32 2.10
C TYR A 128 -6.99 0.09 0.72
N SER A 129 -7.63 -1.06 0.50
CA SER A 129 -8.21 -1.40 -0.81
C SER A 129 -9.28 -0.40 -1.26
N VAL A 130 -10.09 0.11 -0.32
CA VAL A 130 -11.24 0.98 -0.59
C VAL A 130 -10.86 2.46 -0.58
N ILE A 131 -9.95 2.88 0.29
CA ILE A 131 -9.57 4.30 0.46
C ILE A 131 -8.14 4.57 -0.06
N GLY A 132 -7.10 3.98 0.56
CA GLY A 132 -5.70 4.31 0.24
C GLY A 132 -5.34 4.05 -1.21
N ALA A 133 -5.74 2.91 -1.76
CA ALA A 133 -5.45 2.53 -3.15
C ALA A 133 -6.04 3.45 -4.22
N LYS A 134 -6.92 4.41 -3.87
CA LYS A 134 -7.47 5.36 -4.84
C LYS A 134 -6.48 6.45 -5.21
N THR A 135 -5.62 6.81 -4.28
CA THR A 135 -4.62 7.88 -4.39
C THR A 135 -3.19 7.36 -4.42
N ASP A 136 -2.96 6.08 -4.11
CA ASP A 136 -1.66 5.40 -4.15
C ASP A 136 -1.11 5.34 -5.58
N LEU A 137 -0.25 6.26 -5.91
CA LEU A 137 0.45 6.34 -7.22
C LEU A 137 1.90 5.91 -7.16
N TRP A 138 2.59 6.21 -6.05
CA TRP A 138 4.03 6.06 -5.89
C TRP A 138 4.37 5.66 -4.46
N ASP A 139 5.65 5.32 -4.20
CA ASP A 139 6.15 5.08 -2.84
C ASP A 139 6.26 6.33 -1.97
N ASN A 140 6.07 7.52 -2.55
CA ASN A 140 6.18 8.79 -1.83
C ASN A 140 4.84 9.33 -1.36
N ASP A 141 3.76 8.81 -1.88
CA ASP A 141 2.42 9.07 -1.40
C ASP A 141 2.07 8.13 -0.22
N GLU A 142 0.84 8.07 0.20
CA GLU A 142 0.34 7.37 1.40
C GLU A 142 0.69 8.05 2.74
N HIS A 143 1.34 9.21 2.73
CA HIS A 143 1.61 9.94 3.96
C HIS A 143 0.36 10.57 4.57
N GLY A 144 -0.71 10.73 3.79
CA GLY A 144 -2.00 11.24 4.23
C GLY A 144 -3.01 10.17 4.63
N GLN A 145 -2.72 8.88 4.39
CA GLN A 145 -3.61 7.77 4.73
C GLN A 145 -3.05 6.87 5.83
N ALA A 146 -3.89 6.01 6.38
CA ALA A 146 -3.53 5.14 7.50
C ALA A 146 -2.42 4.14 7.14
N SER A 147 -2.35 3.69 5.89
CA SER A 147 -1.48 2.60 5.44
C SER A 147 0.01 2.80 5.72
N GLY A 148 0.49 4.05 5.67
CA GLY A 148 1.88 4.40 5.95
C GLY A 148 2.15 4.95 7.35
N ASN A 149 1.12 5.17 8.17
CA ASN A 149 1.21 6.00 9.37
C ASN A 149 0.94 5.29 10.70
N GLY A 150 0.62 4.01 10.68
CA GLY A 150 0.44 3.20 11.88
C GLY A 150 1.74 2.65 12.45
N VAL A 151 1.63 1.68 13.35
CA VAL A 151 2.79 1.00 13.95
C VAL A 151 3.52 0.17 12.89
N ASN A 152 2.77 -0.64 12.15
CA ASN A 152 3.21 -1.43 11.01
C ASN A 152 1.97 -2.03 10.34
N GLY A 153 1.72 -1.68 9.10
CA GLY A 153 0.49 -2.08 8.38
C GLY A 153 0.26 -3.58 8.21
N ASN A 154 1.30 -4.41 8.38
CA ASN A 154 1.18 -5.86 8.40
C ASN A 154 0.60 -6.38 9.72
N PHE A 155 0.82 -5.66 10.82
CA PHE A 155 0.43 -6.06 12.17
C PHE A 155 -0.78 -5.28 12.67
N ASP A 156 -0.87 -3.98 12.39
CA ASP A 156 -1.99 -3.13 12.85
C ASP A 156 -3.26 -3.24 11.98
N GLY A 157 -3.18 -3.93 10.85
CA GLY A 157 -4.32 -4.17 9.99
C GLY A 157 -4.61 -3.07 8.97
N SER A 158 -3.75 -2.03 8.89
CA SER A 158 -4.04 -0.86 8.04
C SER A 158 -3.63 -1.03 6.58
N PHE A 159 -2.66 -1.92 6.27
CA PHE A 159 -2.11 -2.04 4.92
C PHE A 159 -2.17 -3.47 4.37
N ARG A 160 -1.05 -4.24 4.49
CA ARG A 160 -0.97 -5.65 4.04
C ARG A 160 -1.15 -6.57 5.23
N ALA A 161 -2.35 -6.54 5.79
CA ALA A 161 -2.67 -7.20 7.06
C ALA A 161 -2.40 -8.71 7.02
N LYS A 162 -1.63 -9.19 7.98
CA LYS A 162 -1.43 -10.62 8.24
C LYS A 162 -2.65 -11.20 8.95
N GLN A 163 -2.91 -12.50 8.75
CA GLN A 163 -4.01 -13.23 9.38
C GLN A 163 -5.37 -12.53 9.19
N LEU A 164 -5.62 -12.07 7.95
CA LEU A 164 -6.83 -11.38 7.54
C LEU A 164 -7.79 -12.36 6.86
N LEU A 165 -8.99 -12.54 7.40
CA LEU A 165 -10.13 -13.11 6.69
C LEU A 165 -10.87 -11.98 6.00
N LYS A 166 -10.96 -12.00 4.66
CA LYS A 166 -11.57 -10.94 3.87
C LYS A 166 -12.60 -11.50 2.91
N TYR A 167 -13.74 -10.84 2.85
CA TYR A 167 -14.80 -11.15 1.90
C TYR A 167 -15.11 -9.93 1.04
N VAL A 168 -15.22 -10.15 -0.28
CA VAL A 168 -15.54 -9.12 -1.26
C VAL A 168 -16.64 -9.64 -2.17
N VAL A 169 -17.67 -8.84 -2.41
CA VAL A 169 -18.77 -9.20 -3.30
C VAL A 169 -19.25 -7.98 -4.09
N ASP A 170 -19.54 -8.19 -5.37
CA ASP A 170 -20.14 -7.21 -6.26
C ASP A 170 -21.66 -7.38 -6.28
N ALA A 171 -22.37 -6.30 -5.99
CA ALA A 171 -23.82 -6.25 -5.96
C ALA A 171 -24.33 -5.09 -6.88
N GLY A 172 -24.35 -5.33 -8.17
CA GLY A 172 -24.68 -4.33 -9.17
C GLY A 172 -23.64 -3.19 -9.21
N PRO A 173 -24.04 -1.93 -8.94
CA PRO A 173 -23.10 -0.81 -8.93
C PRO A 173 -22.29 -0.70 -7.64
N VAL A 174 -22.41 -1.64 -6.72
CA VAL A 174 -21.78 -1.59 -5.41
C VAL A 174 -20.86 -2.77 -5.23
N THR A 175 -19.59 -2.53 -4.84
CA THR A 175 -18.69 -3.54 -4.30
C THR A 175 -18.64 -3.40 -2.78
N LEU A 176 -18.99 -4.47 -2.07
CA LEU A 176 -18.91 -4.55 -0.62
C LEU A 176 -17.68 -5.35 -0.21
N SER A 177 -16.93 -4.84 0.74
CA SER A 177 -15.76 -5.48 1.32
C SER A 177 -15.88 -5.53 2.83
N THR A 178 -15.64 -6.69 3.43
CA THR A 178 -15.57 -6.83 4.89
C THR A 178 -14.39 -7.70 5.28
N SER A 179 -13.89 -7.50 6.48
CA SER A 179 -12.82 -8.34 7.02
C SER A 179 -12.92 -8.57 8.51
N TRP A 180 -12.25 -9.64 8.93
CA TRP A 180 -11.92 -9.91 10.31
C TRP A 180 -10.41 -10.11 10.42
N ASP A 181 -9.79 -9.35 11.32
CA ASP A 181 -8.36 -9.42 11.64
C ASP A 181 -8.18 -10.30 12.86
N ALA A 182 -7.63 -11.50 12.67
CA ALA A 182 -7.38 -12.44 13.76
C ALA A 182 -6.33 -11.88 14.73
N PRO A 183 -6.33 -12.36 16.00
CA PRO A 183 -5.27 -12.03 16.96
C PRO A 183 -3.89 -12.32 16.37
N MET A 184 -2.93 -11.48 16.71
CA MET A 184 -1.53 -11.68 16.32
C MET A 184 -0.60 -11.56 17.52
N ASP A 185 0.46 -12.37 17.50
CA ASP A 185 1.55 -12.28 18.43
C ASP A 185 2.23 -10.90 18.38
N ASP A 186 3.03 -10.63 19.38
CA ASP A 186 3.68 -9.35 19.57
C ASP A 186 4.59 -8.97 18.40
N TYR A 187 4.41 -7.77 17.89
CA TYR A 187 5.37 -7.09 17.03
C TYR A 187 6.24 -6.14 17.86
N TYR A 188 7.54 -6.32 17.78
CA TYR A 188 8.47 -5.46 18.50
C TYR A 188 8.81 -4.21 17.69
N VAL A 189 8.47 -3.04 18.23
CA VAL A 189 8.81 -1.75 17.63
C VAL A 189 10.16 -1.30 18.19
N GLU A 190 11.23 -1.59 17.47
CA GLU A 190 12.61 -1.35 17.93
C GLU A 190 12.90 0.10 18.30
N SER A 191 12.42 1.04 17.49
CA SER A 191 12.60 2.48 17.72
C SER A 191 11.95 2.98 19.01
N ASP A 192 10.88 2.32 19.44
CA ASP A 192 10.04 2.76 20.55
C ASP A 192 10.20 1.89 21.80
N ASN A 193 10.94 0.79 21.69
CA ASN A 193 11.12 -0.20 22.76
C ASN A 193 9.81 -0.74 23.36
N VAL A 194 8.79 -0.85 22.54
CA VAL A 194 7.49 -1.40 22.92
C VAL A 194 7.12 -2.58 22.07
N ARG A 195 6.20 -3.42 22.55
CA ARG A 195 5.54 -4.46 21.78
C ARG A 195 4.12 -4.02 21.46
N TYR A 196 3.73 -4.24 20.22
CA TYR A 196 2.37 -4.09 19.73
C TYR A 196 1.73 -5.47 19.60
N GLN A 197 0.57 -5.68 20.18
CA GLN A 197 -0.16 -6.94 20.12
C GLN A 197 -1.60 -6.68 19.66
N ARG A 198 -1.95 -7.18 18.47
CA ARG A 198 -3.33 -7.11 17.99
C ARG A 198 -4.17 -8.19 18.65
N GLN A 199 -5.27 -7.79 19.30
CA GLN A 199 -6.20 -8.72 19.93
C GLN A 199 -7.28 -9.18 18.94
N THR A 200 -7.82 -8.28 18.16
CA THR A 200 -8.78 -8.53 17.10
C THR A 200 -9.00 -7.25 16.31
N GLY A 201 -9.55 -7.37 15.14
CA GLY A 201 -9.95 -6.24 14.34
C GLY A 201 -10.99 -6.63 13.30
N GLY A 202 -11.42 -5.66 12.53
CA GLY A 202 -12.30 -5.88 11.40
C GLY A 202 -12.61 -4.59 10.68
N ALA A 203 -13.06 -4.71 9.44
CA ALA A 203 -13.37 -3.55 8.62
C ALA A 203 -14.58 -3.80 7.72
N LEU A 204 -15.22 -2.70 7.35
CA LEU A 204 -16.27 -2.62 6.36
C LEU A 204 -15.93 -1.53 5.35
N GLY A 205 -16.09 -1.82 4.07
CA GLY A 205 -15.85 -0.90 2.98
C GLY A 205 -16.89 -1.02 1.88
N ILE A 206 -17.14 0.08 1.21
CA ILE A 206 -18.06 0.17 0.08
C ILE A 206 -17.42 1.00 -1.04
N ASP A 207 -17.44 0.47 -2.25
CA ASP A 207 -17.22 1.22 -3.49
C ASP A 207 -18.54 1.32 -4.24
N TYR A 208 -19.01 2.53 -4.49
CA TYR A 208 -20.19 2.81 -5.30
C TYR A 208 -19.77 3.33 -6.68
N HIS A 209 -19.96 2.52 -7.69
CA HIS A 209 -19.68 2.83 -9.09
C HIS A 209 -20.84 3.63 -9.69
N VAL A 210 -20.79 4.95 -9.50
CA VAL A 210 -21.84 5.88 -9.99
C VAL A 210 -21.96 5.79 -11.50
N THR A 211 -20.83 5.69 -12.17
CA THR A 211 -20.69 5.39 -13.60
C THR A 211 -19.49 4.48 -13.80
N LYS A 212 -19.23 4.04 -15.04
CA LYS A 212 -17.99 3.27 -15.35
C LYS A 212 -16.70 4.04 -15.02
N ASP A 213 -16.75 5.37 -14.97
CA ASP A 213 -15.59 6.25 -14.78
C ASP A 213 -15.55 6.89 -13.39
N VAL A 214 -16.64 6.84 -12.61
CA VAL A 214 -16.77 7.50 -11.30
C VAL A 214 -17.03 6.47 -10.21
N THR A 215 -16.15 6.44 -9.21
CA THR A 215 -16.31 5.63 -7.99
C THR A 215 -16.26 6.52 -6.76
N LEU A 216 -17.24 6.36 -5.87
CA LEU A 216 -17.26 6.92 -4.53
C LEU A 216 -17.06 5.81 -3.53
N SER A 217 -16.20 6.04 -2.55
CA SER A 217 -15.76 5.02 -1.61
C SER A 217 -15.88 5.49 -0.17
N ALA A 218 -16.23 4.57 0.72
CA ALA A 218 -16.20 4.78 2.17
C ALA A 218 -15.73 3.51 2.87
N ALA A 219 -14.96 3.66 3.94
CA ALA A 219 -14.51 2.54 4.76
C ALA A 219 -14.39 2.92 6.24
N TYR A 220 -14.62 1.92 7.07
CA TYR A 220 -14.36 1.96 8.50
C TYR A 220 -13.58 0.70 8.90
N SER A 221 -12.54 0.89 9.72
CA SER A 221 -11.75 -0.19 10.32
C SER A 221 -11.60 0.04 11.81
N TYR A 222 -11.68 -1.04 12.56
CA TYR A 222 -11.49 -1.08 14.01
C TYR A 222 -10.47 -2.15 14.37
N THR A 223 -9.52 -1.81 15.25
CA THR A 223 -8.52 -2.75 15.77
C THR A 223 -8.36 -2.55 17.27
N ARG A 224 -8.58 -3.61 18.04
CA ARG A 224 -8.21 -3.66 19.45
C ARG A 224 -6.78 -4.16 19.58
N ALA A 225 -5.93 -3.38 20.24
CA ALA A 225 -4.52 -3.70 20.42
C ALA A 225 -4.03 -3.37 21.83
N TYR A 226 -2.94 -4.02 22.25
CA TYR A 226 -2.18 -3.64 23.44
C TYR A 226 -0.82 -3.05 23.03
N ILE A 227 -0.40 -2.03 23.76
CA ILE A 227 0.98 -1.56 23.78
C ILE A 227 1.57 -2.02 25.12
N ILE A 228 2.68 -2.75 25.02
CA ILE A 228 3.35 -3.39 26.16
C ILE A 228 4.75 -2.83 26.25
N ASN A 229 5.10 -2.19 27.39
CA ASN A 229 6.46 -1.70 27.62
C ASN A 229 7.40 -2.88 27.89
N ARG A 230 8.52 -2.93 27.20
CA ARG A 230 9.50 -4.02 27.34
C ARG A 230 10.45 -3.82 28.52
N THR A 231 10.70 -2.56 28.87
CA THR A 231 11.52 -2.20 30.04
C THR A 231 10.77 -1.14 30.85
N PRO A 232 10.01 -1.56 31.87
CA PRO A 232 9.27 -0.64 32.73
C PRO A 232 10.20 0.43 33.30
N VAL A 233 9.87 1.71 33.09
CA VAL A 233 10.60 2.83 33.67
C VAL A 233 9.67 3.52 34.64
N GLY A 234 9.92 3.34 35.93
CA GLY A 234 9.17 3.98 36.99
C GLY A 234 7.77 3.39 37.23
N ASN A 235 6.82 4.18 37.71
CA ASN A 235 5.44 3.78 38.04
C ASN A 235 4.51 3.75 36.79
N GLY A 236 5.05 3.55 35.56
CA GLY A 236 4.26 3.48 34.34
C GLY A 236 3.48 2.15 34.24
N GLU A 237 2.31 2.18 33.59
CA GLU A 237 1.59 0.96 33.24
C GLU A 237 2.42 0.14 32.23
N ASP A 238 2.65 -1.13 32.53
CA ASP A 238 3.41 -2.03 31.65
C ASP A 238 2.64 -2.40 30.40
N THR A 239 1.32 -2.32 30.43
CA THR A 239 0.42 -2.69 29.33
C THR A 239 -0.80 -1.79 29.28
N VAL A 240 -1.07 -1.22 28.09
CA VAL A 240 -2.25 -0.38 27.84
C VAL A 240 -3.00 -0.86 26.62
N GLY A 241 -4.33 -0.99 26.76
CA GLY A 241 -5.23 -1.36 25.67
C GLY A 241 -5.72 -0.13 24.90
N TYR A 242 -5.78 -0.27 23.57
CA TYR A 242 -6.28 0.75 22.64
C TYR A 242 -7.39 0.21 21.75
N ASN A 243 -8.30 1.09 21.40
CA ASN A 243 -9.37 0.85 20.44
C ASN A 243 -9.15 1.74 19.22
N GLN A 244 -8.32 1.28 18.31
CA GLN A 244 -7.91 2.01 17.11
C GLN A 244 -9.04 2.06 16.10
N GLN A 245 -9.29 3.23 15.52
CA GLN A 245 -10.34 3.43 14.52
C GLN A 245 -9.81 4.22 13.33
N LEU A 246 -10.15 3.75 12.15
CA LEU A 246 -9.87 4.40 10.88
C LEU A 246 -11.20 4.61 10.16
N THR A 247 -11.50 5.85 9.79
CA THR A 247 -12.67 6.20 8.99
C THR A 247 -12.21 6.99 7.78
N GLY A 248 -12.62 6.60 6.60
CA GLY A 248 -12.21 7.27 5.37
C GLY A 248 -13.28 7.32 4.31
N VAL A 249 -13.15 8.31 3.44
CA VAL A 249 -13.91 8.44 2.20
C VAL A 249 -12.97 8.79 1.06
N ALA A 250 -13.30 8.33 -0.14
CA ALA A 250 -12.53 8.64 -1.34
C ALA A 250 -13.47 8.81 -2.55
N ALA A 251 -12.99 9.55 -3.53
CA ALA A 251 -13.63 9.68 -4.84
C ALA A 251 -12.56 9.51 -5.93
N GLN A 252 -12.91 8.81 -6.99
CA GLN A 252 -12.06 8.63 -8.15
C GLN A 252 -12.88 8.84 -9.42
N TRP A 253 -12.32 9.62 -10.35
CA TRP A 253 -12.89 9.87 -11.67
C TRP A 253 -11.85 9.66 -12.75
N LYS A 254 -12.11 8.75 -13.67
CA LYS A 254 -11.19 8.32 -14.75
C LYS A 254 -11.82 8.50 -16.13
N PRO A 255 -12.18 9.73 -16.55
CA PRO A 255 -12.72 9.95 -17.89
C PRO A 255 -11.61 9.92 -18.92
N ASN A 256 -11.73 9.04 -19.91
CA ASN A 256 -10.75 8.89 -21.01
C ASN A 256 -9.31 8.68 -20.47
N ASN A 257 -8.43 9.68 -20.71
CA ASN A 257 -7.02 9.64 -20.30
C ASN A 257 -6.73 10.35 -18.96
N TRP A 258 -7.75 10.88 -18.28
CA TRP A 258 -7.59 11.51 -16.98
C TRP A 258 -7.66 10.49 -15.83
N THR A 259 -6.89 10.75 -14.80
CA THR A 259 -7.07 10.14 -13.49
C THR A 259 -7.15 11.25 -12.46
N LEU A 260 -8.32 11.41 -11.86
CA LEU A 260 -8.56 12.36 -10.76
C LEU A 260 -9.00 11.55 -9.56
N ALA A 261 -8.35 11.77 -8.43
CA ALA A 261 -8.70 11.09 -7.18
C ALA A 261 -8.48 12.01 -5.98
N GLY A 262 -9.25 11.76 -4.93
CA GLY A 262 -9.06 12.40 -3.65
C GLY A 262 -9.59 11.52 -2.54
N SER A 263 -8.93 11.56 -1.40
CA SER A 263 -9.31 10.82 -0.21
C SER A 263 -9.11 11.64 1.05
N THR A 264 -9.87 11.34 2.10
CA THR A 264 -9.65 11.88 3.44
C THR A 264 -9.99 10.85 4.50
N GLY A 265 -9.27 10.90 5.62
CA GLY A 265 -9.45 9.97 6.72
C GLY A 265 -9.37 10.66 8.09
N LEU A 266 -10.05 10.04 9.05
CA LEU A 266 -9.98 10.35 10.48
C LEU A 266 -9.46 9.11 11.20
N PHE A 267 -8.45 9.30 12.04
CA PHE A 267 -7.75 8.24 12.74
C PHE A 267 -7.80 8.50 14.25
N HIS A 268 -8.26 7.52 15.00
CA HIS A 268 -8.35 7.58 16.45
C HIS A 268 -7.45 6.52 17.08
N ASP A 269 -6.61 6.93 18.04
CA ASP A 269 -5.65 6.06 18.74
C ASP A 269 -4.82 5.18 17.79
N PHE A 270 -4.43 5.72 16.64
CA PHE A 270 -3.77 4.93 15.60
C PHE A 270 -2.38 5.44 15.23
N ILE A 271 -2.17 6.76 15.18
CA ILE A 271 -0.90 7.36 14.77
C ILE A 271 0.06 7.37 15.95
N PRO A 272 1.24 6.68 15.88
CA PRO A 272 2.21 6.66 16.97
C PRO A 272 2.80 8.05 17.23
N LEU A 273 2.84 8.46 18.49
CA LEU A 273 3.57 9.64 18.92
C LEU A 273 5.05 9.28 19.07
N ARG A 274 5.90 9.70 18.14
CA ARG A 274 7.34 9.38 18.15
C ARG A 274 8.07 9.84 19.41
N GLN A 275 7.46 10.68 20.25
CA GLN A 275 8.03 11.21 21.49
C GLN A 275 7.63 10.43 22.75
N GLY A 276 6.76 9.45 22.67
CA GLY A 276 6.18 8.80 23.83
C GLY A 276 6.52 7.33 23.97
N ARG A 277 7.52 6.98 24.78
CA ARG A 277 7.77 5.60 25.24
C ARG A 277 6.84 5.14 26.34
N ILE A 278 5.81 5.93 26.66
CA ILE A 278 4.85 5.66 27.73
C ILE A 278 3.63 5.00 27.09
N PRO A 279 3.31 3.74 27.41
CA PRO A 279 2.19 3.02 26.80
C PRO A 279 0.86 3.77 26.82
N ALA A 280 0.55 4.47 27.91
CA ALA A 280 -0.69 5.25 28.05
C ALA A 280 -0.79 6.48 27.13
N LYS A 281 0.30 6.88 26.48
CA LYS A 281 0.36 8.04 25.57
C LYS A 281 1.01 7.67 24.24
N TYR A 282 0.89 6.42 23.82
CA TYR A 282 1.59 5.94 22.66
C TYR A 282 1.00 6.45 21.33
N PHE A 283 -0.30 6.64 21.27
CA PHE A 283 -0.97 7.13 20.07
C PHE A 283 -1.51 8.55 20.24
N ALA A 284 -1.53 9.31 19.14
CA ALA A 284 -2.31 10.53 19.05
C ALA A 284 -3.79 10.19 19.26
N GLY A 285 -4.50 11.00 20.07
CA GLY A 285 -5.92 10.76 20.32
C GLY A 285 -6.76 10.87 19.04
N GLN A 286 -6.48 11.88 18.23
CA GLN A 286 -7.10 12.07 16.92
C GLN A 286 -6.08 12.59 15.91
N ALA A 287 -6.14 12.02 14.69
CA ALA A 287 -5.41 12.51 13.54
C ALA A 287 -6.35 12.59 12.32
N ARG A 288 -6.00 13.42 11.37
CA ARG A 288 -6.70 13.53 10.09
C ARG A 288 -5.71 13.55 8.95
N GLY A 289 -6.06 12.87 7.86
CA GLY A 289 -5.26 12.86 6.66
C GLY A 289 -6.09 13.11 5.41
N TRP A 290 -5.41 13.52 4.34
CA TRP A 290 -6.01 13.67 3.02
C TRP A 290 -4.96 13.44 1.94
N GLU A 291 -5.43 13.04 0.77
CA GLU A 291 -4.61 12.89 -0.42
C GLU A 291 -5.39 13.32 -1.66
N TYR A 292 -4.69 13.78 -2.67
CA TYR A 292 -5.27 14.08 -3.97
C TYR A 292 -4.28 13.77 -5.10
N LEU A 293 -4.87 13.51 -6.27
CA LEU A 293 -4.14 13.23 -7.50
C LEU A 293 -4.89 13.78 -8.70
N ALA A 294 -4.15 14.41 -9.61
CA ALA A 294 -4.61 14.72 -10.95
C ALA A 294 -3.51 14.37 -11.96
N ALA A 295 -3.80 13.42 -12.84
CA ALA A 295 -2.89 12.96 -13.89
C ALA A 295 -3.59 12.91 -15.23
N TYR A 296 -2.87 13.19 -16.29
CA TYR A 296 -3.34 13.03 -17.67
C TYR A 296 -2.35 12.19 -18.48
N ARG A 297 -2.83 11.09 -19.03
CA ARG A 297 -2.04 10.23 -19.91
C ARG A 297 -2.18 10.71 -21.35
N TRP A 298 -1.10 11.25 -21.90
CA TRP A 298 -1.04 11.72 -23.29
C TRP A 298 -0.44 10.62 -24.19
N PRO A 299 -1.23 9.88 -24.96
CA PRO A 299 -0.72 8.87 -25.88
C PRO A 299 0.00 9.56 -27.05
N LEU A 300 1.24 9.21 -27.25
CA LEU A 300 2.07 9.78 -28.33
C LEU A 300 2.23 8.81 -29.50
N ASN A 301 2.12 7.50 -29.26
CA ASN A 301 2.24 6.43 -30.24
C ASN A 301 3.51 6.57 -31.12
N ARG A 302 4.61 7.01 -30.51
CA ARG A 302 5.90 7.15 -31.18
C ARG A 302 6.72 5.88 -31.00
N ARG A 303 7.68 5.62 -31.89
CA ARG A 303 8.51 4.40 -31.90
C ARG A 303 9.17 4.10 -30.54
N PHE A 304 9.58 5.12 -29.79
CA PHE A 304 10.31 4.98 -28.53
C PHE A 304 9.55 5.52 -27.31
N ILE A 305 8.41 6.19 -27.51
CA ILE A 305 7.60 6.75 -26.43
C ILE A 305 6.14 6.42 -26.73
N SER A 306 5.55 5.62 -25.88
CA SER A 306 4.13 5.22 -26.00
C SER A 306 3.20 6.31 -25.50
N ALA A 307 3.50 6.88 -24.33
CA ALA A 307 2.76 7.99 -23.75
C ALA A 307 3.63 8.80 -22.78
N VAL A 308 3.14 9.98 -22.44
CA VAL A 308 3.66 10.82 -21.36
C VAL A 308 2.51 11.13 -20.42
N LYS A 309 2.76 11.05 -19.11
CA LYS A 309 1.76 11.28 -18.07
C LYS A 309 2.27 12.32 -17.07
N PRO A 310 2.09 13.63 -17.32
CA PRO A 310 2.24 14.64 -16.29
C PRO A 310 1.20 14.47 -15.19
N TYR A 311 1.58 14.80 -13.95
CA TYR A 311 0.68 14.74 -12.81
C TYR A 311 1.05 15.75 -11.74
N VAL A 312 0.05 16.09 -10.94
CA VAL A 312 0.17 16.75 -9.66
C VAL A 312 -0.54 15.91 -8.62
N ALA A 313 0.08 15.78 -7.46
CA ALA A 313 -0.50 15.06 -6.34
C ALA A 313 -0.12 15.76 -5.03
N GLY A 314 -0.69 15.33 -3.94
CA GLY A 314 -0.30 15.80 -2.63
C GLY A 314 -1.01 15.04 -1.54
N ASP A 315 -0.40 15.10 -0.36
CA ASP A 315 -0.93 14.52 0.86
C ASP A 315 -0.79 15.46 2.04
N GLY A 316 -1.45 15.13 3.11
CA GLY A 316 -1.27 15.82 4.38
C GLY A 316 -1.78 14.99 5.54
N MET A 317 -1.03 15.03 6.63
CA MET A 317 -1.39 14.45 7.91
C MET A 317 -1.30 15.51 9.01
N ARG A 318 -2.26 15.52 9.92
CA ARG A 318 -2.26 16.46 11.06
C ARG A 318 -2.78 15.78 12.32
N TRP A 319 -2.09 16.04 13.43
CA TRP A 319 -2.54 15.71 14.80
C TRP A 319 -1.92 16.67 15.79
N ASP A 320 -2.65 17.09 16.77
CA ASP A 320 -2.21 18.08 17.76
C ASP A 320 -1.49 19.28 17.11
N ASN A 321 -0.22 19.49 17.46
CA ASN A 321 0.62 20.56 16.90
C ASN A 321 1.52 20.07 15.74
N TYR A 322 1.37 18.83 15.28
CA TYR A 322 2.16 18.28 14.20
C TYR A 322 1.40 18.36 12.88
N HIS A 323 2.13 18.66 11.82
CA HIS A 323 1.67 18.49 10.45
C HIS A 323 2.81 17.98 9.55
N ALA A 324 2.43 17.18 8.57
CA ALA A 324 3.26 16.84 7.42
C ALA A 324 2.39 17.02 6.18
N ILE A 325 2.82 17.90 5.26
CA ILE A 325 2.11 18.21 4.01
C ILE A 325 3.13 18.12 2.89
N HIS A 326 2.81 17.34 1.87
CA HIS A 326 3.65 17.22 0.68
C HIS A 326 2.83 17.57 -0.56
N SER A 327 3.52 18.14 -1.55
CA SER A 327 2.97 18.37 -2.88
C SER A 327 3.96 17.82 -3.91
N TYR A 328 3.45 17.10 -4.89
CA TYR A 328 4.23 16.37 -5.88
C TYR A 328 3.95 16.93 -7.27
N LEU A 329 5.00 17.20 -8.00
CA LEU A 329 4.93 17.54 -9.41
C LEU A 329 5.79 16.54 -10.19
N GLY A 330 5.19 15.78 -11.06
CA GLY A 330 5.90 14.71 -11.74
C GLY A 330 5.45 14.48 -13.18
N ILE A 331 6.26 13.68 -13.84
CA ILE A 331 6.05 13.23 -15.20
C ILE A 331 6.51 11.77 -15.34
N ALA A 332 5.63 10.91 -15.83
CA ALA A 332 5.95 9.55 -16.20
C ALA A 332 6.03 9.43 -17.72
N THR A 333 7.08 8.82 -18.23
CA THR A 333 7.28 8.53 -19.65
C THR A 333 7.21 7.04 -19.88
N GLU A 334 6.15 6.60 -20.53
CA GLU A 334 5.91 5.21 -20.89
C GLU A 334 6.67 4.87 -22.19
N LEU A 335 7.47 3.83 -22.11
CA LEU A 335 8.26 3.30 -23.21
C LEU A 335 7.67 1.94 -23.66
N PRO A 336 8.04 1.44 -24.86
CA PRO A 336 7.65 0.09 -25.27
C PRO A 336 8.16 -0.99 -24.33
N TYR A 337 7.52 -2.18 -24.40
CA TYR A 337 7.96 -3.40 -23.70
C TYR A 337 7.93 -3.33 -22.18
N GLY A 338 7.01 -2.57 -21.60
CA GLY A 338 6.85 -2.49 -20.14
C GLY A 338 7.81 -1.55 -19.41
N PHE A 339 8.64 -0.80 -20.12
CA PHE A 339 9.51 0.19 -19.51
C PHE A 339 8.79 1.52 -19.25
N GLN A 340 9.17 2.21 -18.17
CA GLN A 340 8.72 3.55 -17.85
C GLN A 340 9.82 4.28 -17.09
N ILE A 341 9.95 5.57 -17.32
CA ILE A 341 10.86 6.46 -16.58
C ILE A 341 10.00 7.56 -15.95
N ASP A 342 10.14 7.76 -14.64
CA ASP A 342 9.45 8.81 -13.90
C ASP A 342 10.45 9.82 -13.37
N TYR A 343 10.05 11.08 -13.37
CA TYR A 343 10.67 12.14 -12.59
C TYR A 343 9.61 12.79 -11.71
N GLU A 344 9.95 13.04 -10.44
CA GLU A 344 9.09 13.72 -9.49
C GLU A 344 9.89 14.68 -8.63
N HIS A 345 9.32 15.84 -8.37
CA HIS A 345 9.77 16.78 -7.36
C HIS A 345 8.74 16.84 -6.24
N THR A 346 9.19 16.60 -5.00
CA THR A 346 8.40 16.68 -3.78
C THR A 346 8.71 17.97 -3.05
N PHE A 347 7.69 18.79 -2.85
CA PHE A 347 7.73 19.96 -1.96
C PHE A 347 7.25 19.54 -0.58
N SER A 348 8.05 19.78 0.46
CA SER A 348 7.76 19.37 1.82
C SER A 348 7.46 20.57 2.72
N ASN A 349 6.38 20.49 3.49
CA ASN A 349 6.02 21.42 4.54
C ASN A 349 5.64 20.63 5.78
N THR A 350 6.61 20.41 6.64
CA THR A 350 6.46 19.52 7.80
C THR A 350 6.96 20.19 9.06
N THR A 351 6.38 19.83 10.19
CA THR A 351 6.77 20.37 11.52
C THR A 351 8.22 20.05 11.87
N ASP A 352 8.75 18.94 11.35
CA ASP A 352 10.14 18.49 11.55
C ASP A 352 11.11 18.96 10.44
N ASN A 353 10.66 19.92 9.59
CA ASN A 353 11.45 20.52 8.53
C ASN A 353 12.09 19.50 7.55
N GLN A 354 11.31 18.51 7.10
CA GLN A 354 11.78 17.59 6.06
C GLN A 354 12.15 18.36 4.79
N PRO A 355 13.27 18.03 4.14
CA PRO A 355 13.70 18.69 2.92
C PRO A 355 12.82 18.33 1.72
N ASP A 356 12.83 19.21 0.71
CA ASP A 356 12.31 18.88 -0.61
C ASP A 356 13.15 17.77 -1.26
N GLU A 357 12.55 16.99 -2.14
CA GLU A 357 13.20 15.84 -2.75
C GLU A 357 13.01 15.79 -4.27
N ASN A 358 13.98 15.23 -4.97
CA ASN A 358 13.88 14.86 -6.37
C ASN A 358 14.00 13.35 -6.52
N TRP A 359 13.16 12.78 -7.36
CA TRP A 359 13.09 11.35 -7.60
C TRP A 359 13.20 11.05 -9.08
N VAL A 360 14.03 10.09 -9.43
CA VAL A 360 14.06 9.47 -10.76
C VAL A 360 13.86 7.97 -10.57
N ARG A 361 12.91 7.40 -11.29
CA ARG A 361 12.51 6.00 -11.13
C ARG A 361 12.44 5.33 -12.48
N LEU A 362 13.03 4.16 -12.59
CA LEU A 362 12.90 3.29 -13.75
C LEU A 362 12.00 2.12 -13.39
N TRP A 363 11.04 1.83 -14.25
CA TRP A 363 10.19 0.66 -14.16
C TRP A 363 10.43 -0.29 -15.31
N TYR A 364 10.39 -1.56 -15.01
CA TYR A 364 10.22 -2.63 -15.99
C TYR A 364 9.18 -3.60 -15.47
N ARG A 365 8.05 -3.71 -16.16
CA ARG A 365 6.92 -4.60 -15.82
C ARG A 365 6.89 -5.80 -16.76
N PHE A 366 6.64 -6.98 -16.20
CA PHE A 366 6.56 -8.24 -16.94
C PHE A 366 5.46 -9.15 -16.40
#